data_1b576232eef167008dae6bc9c1b57403
#
_entry.id   1b576232eef167008dae6bc9c1b57403
#
_cell.length_a   1.000
_cell.length_b   1.000
_cell.length_c   1.000
_cell.angle_alpha   90.00
_cell.angle_beta   90.00
_cell.angle_gamma   90.00
#
_symmetry.space_group_name_H-M   'P 1'
#
loop_
_entity.id
_entity.type
_entity.pdbx_description
1 polymer ?
#
loop_
_entity_poly.entity_id
_entity_poly.type
_entity_poly.pdbx_seq_one_letter_code
_entity_poly.pdbx_strand_id
1 'polypeptide(L)'
;AGENWKQMNNDFGITVRPFYFSRIVVDPKDENVIVKAGLYGSISKDGGETFENLGSMHPDIHDMVFDINNSDIIYVGTDGGVYRTWNKGVTMEIVENLPLSQFYHISVDNEEPYNIYGGLQDNGSWYGPSFSSGGISAKDWKPVGQGDGFRVLRHPTKNIIYSEMQGAENVWRYDVDNNLVKTIQPLAVK
;
A
#
# COMPACT_ATOMS: atom_id res chain seq x y z
N ALA A 1 37.12 -5.92 10.84
CA ALA A 1 36.00 -6.15 9.92
C ALA A 1 36.05 -5.17 8.76
N GLY A 2 35.60 -5.58 7.55
CA GLY A 2 35.62 -4.69 6.39
C GLY A 2 36.94 -4.62 5.60
N GLU A 3 37.90 -5.47 5.90
CA GLU A 3 39.18 -5.53 5.16
C GLU A 3 39.04 -6.24 3.81
N ASN A 4 38.08 -7.16 3.70
CA ASN A 4 37.80 -7.91 2.47
C ASN A 4 36.30 -7.90 2.21
N TRP A 5 35.95 -7.73 0.93
CA TRP A 5 34.57 -7.72 0.46
C TRP A 5 34.35 -8.76 -0.62
N LYS A 6 33.27 -9.54 -0.52
CA LYS A 6 32.83 -10.49 -1.54
C LYS A 6 31.42 -10.06 -1.99
N GLN A 7 31.22 -9.92 -3.30
CA GLN A 7 29.88 -9.78 -3.85
C GLN A 7 29.14 -11.10 -3.72
N MET A 8 28.04 -11.13 -2.98
CA MET A 8 27.26 -12.32 -2.73
C MET A 8 26.25 -12.60 -3.83
N ASN A 9 25.66 -11.55 -4.40
CA ASN A 9 24.62 -11.67 -5.42
C ASN A 9 24.74 -10.54 -6.43
N ASN A 10 24.30 -10.75 -7.67
CA ASN A 10 24.25 -9.75 -8.74
C ASN A 10 22.92 -9.75 -9.50
N ASP A 11 21.88 -10.37 -8.94
CA ASP A 11 20.55 -10.38 -9.54
C ASP A 11 19.97 -8.95 -9.53
N PHE A 12 19.52 -8.50 -10.70
CA PHE A 12 18.88 -7.20 -10.87
C PHE A 12 17.60 -7.07 -10.02
N GLY A 13 16.86 -8.17 -9.81
CA GLY A 13 15.66 -8.19 -8.96
C GLY A 13 15.90 -7.68 -7.52
N ILE A 14 17.16 -7.81 -7.03
CA ILE A 14 17.53 -7.34 -5.69
C ILE A 14 17.70 -5.81 -5.65
N THR A 15 18.02 -5.19 -6.77
CA THR A 15 18.36 -3.75 -6.84
C THR A 15 17.36 -2.92 -7.64
N VAL A 16 16.21 -3.47 -7.99
CA VAL A 16 15.14 -2.72 -8.65
C VAL A 16 14.71 -1.55 -7.79
N ARG A 17 14.64 -0.34 -8.36
CA ARG A 17 14.34 0.92 -7.68
C ARG A 17 15.25 1.17 -6.47
N PRO A 18 16.58 1.35 -6.67
CA PRO A 18 17.57 1.31 -5.59
C PRO A 18 17.56 2.52 -4.64
N PHE A 19 16.79 3.56 -4.88
CA PHE A 19 16.80 4.80 -4.10
C PHE A 19 16.73 4.54 -2.57
N TYR A 20 15.63 4.89 -1.92
CA TYR A 20 15.42 4.69 -0.48
C TYR A 20 14.76 3.34 -0.13
N PHE A 21 14.45 2.54 -1.12
CA PHE A 21 13.89 1.18 -0.95
C PHE A 21 14.93 0.08 -0.70
N SER A 22 16.22 0.37 -0.78
CA SER A 22 17.29 -0.64 -0.72
C SER A 22 17.79 -0.86 0.70
N ARG A 23 16.94 -1.36 1.59
CA ARG A 23 17.36 -1.74 2.95
C ARG A 23 17.58 -3.24 3.06
N ILE A 24 18.62 -3.59 3.80
CA ILE A 24 18.96 -4.96 4.17
C ILE A 24 18.94 -5.04 5.70
N VAL A 25 18.27 -6.05 6.23
CA VAL A 25 18.22 -6.34 7.66
C VAL A 25 18.58 -7.80 7.89
N VAL A 26 19.56 -8.03 8.75
CA VAL A 26 20.03 -9.37 9.12
C VAL A 26 19.24 -9.84 10.34
N ASP A 27 18.86 -11.11 10.36
CA ASP A 27 18.24 -11.75 11.52
C ASP A 27 19.19 -11.67 12.73
N PRO A 28 18.76 -11.13 13.87
CA PRO A 28 19.62 -11.01 15.05
C PRO A 28 20.08 -12.36 15.65
N LYS A 29 19.50 -13.46 15.22
CA LYS A 29 19.82 -14.83 15.71
C LYS A 29 20.50 -15.73 14.69
N ASP A 30 20.47 -15.36 13.39
CA ASP A 30 21.06 -16.14 12.30
C ASP A 30 21.59 -15.21 11.21
N GLU A 31 22.90 -15.09 11.11
CA GLU A 31 23.57 -14.23 10.13
C GLU A 31 23.34 -14.64 8.66
N ASN A 32 22.88 -15.88 8.42
CA ASN A 32 22.55 -16.36 7.08
C ASN A 32 21.16 -15.91 6.64
N VAL A 33 20.31 -15.48 7.57
CA VAL A 33 18.97 -15.02 7.27
C VAL A 33 18.96 -13.50 7.11
N ILE A 34 18.63 -13.05 5.92
CA ILE A 34 18.66 -11.64 5.53
C ILE A 34 17.34 -11.29 4.84
N VAL A 35 16.67 -10.24 5.28
CA VAL A 35 15.53 -9.67 4.55
C VAL A 35 15.94 -8.40 3.83
N LYS A 36 15.35 -8.16 2.68
CA LYS A 36 15.66 -7.01 1.83
C LYS A 36 14.36 -6.31 1.42
N ALA A 37 14.27 -5.03 1.76
CA ALA A 37 13.24 -4.11 1.29
C ALA A 37 13.55 -3.64 -0.14
N GLY A 38 12.52 -3.36 -0.92
CA GLY A 38 12.62 -2.89 -2.29
C GLY A 38 11.24 -2.79 -2.93
N LEU A 39 11.16 -2.81 -4.26
CA LEU A 39 9.88 -2.90 -4.94
C LEU A 39 9.07 -4.11 -4.41
N TYR A 40 9.74 -5.23 -4.20
CA TYR A 40 9.20 -6.41 -3.52
C TYR A 40 10.12 -6.78 -2.36
N GLY A 41 9.53 -7.35 -1.31
CA GLY A 41 10.27 -7.90 -0.19
C GLY A 41 10.84 -9.28 -0.52
N SER A 42 12.05 -9.52 -0.10
CA SER A 42 12.71 -10.80 -0.30
C SER A 42 13.49 -11.23 0.93
N ILE A 43 13.71 -12.55 1.04
CA ILE A 43 14.46 -13.17 2.11
C ILE A 43 15.53 -14.09 1.54
N SER A 44 16.72 -14.02 2.10
CA SER A 44 17.80 -15.00 1.93
C SER A 44 17.89 -15.86 3.18
N LYS A 45 18.30 -17.11 3.00
CA LYS A 45 18.58 -18.08 4.07
C LYS A 45 19.99 -18.66 3.97
N ASP A 46 20.80 -18.11 3.08
CA ASP A 46 22.15 -18.58 2.73
C ASP A 46 23.20 -17.46 2.73
N GLY A 47 23.00 -16.44 3.55
CA GLY A 47 23.93 -15.33 3.69
C GLY A 47 23.93 -14.37 2.48
N GLY A 48 22.84 -14.35 1.69
CA GLY A 48 22.69 -13.44 0.56
C GLY A 48 23.09 -14.02 -0.79
N GLU A 49 23.37 -15.31 -0.88
CA GLU A 49 23.67 -15.99 -2.16
C GLU A 49 22.40 -16.08 -3.03
N THR A 50 21.29 -16.46 -2.44
CA THR A 50 19.98 -16.49 -3.12
C THR A 50 18.90 -15.75 -2.33
N PHE A 51 17.88 -15.25 -3.04
CA PHE A 51 16.74 -14.57 -2.44
C PHE A 51 15.42 -15.13 -2.99
N GLU A 52 14.48 -15.36 -2.09
CA GLU A 52 13.10 -15.75 -2.38
C GLU A 52 12.17 -14.57 -2.08
N ASN A 53 11.11 -14.40 -2.85
CA ASN A 53 10.10 -13.38 -2.54
C ASN A 53 9.39 -13.77 -1.23
N LEU A 54 9.18 -12.78 -0.38
CA LEU A 54 8.25 -12.87 0.75
C LEU A 54 6.82 -13.01 0.26
N GLY A 55 5.93 -13.50 1.10
CA GLY A 55 4.52 -13.69 0.79
C GLY A 55 3.83 -12.43 0.22
N SER A 56 2.61 -12.59 -0.24
CA SER A 56 1.86 -11.51 -0.89
C SER A 56 1.63 -10.32 0.04
N MET A 57 2.06 -9.14 -0.39
CA MET A 57 1.87 -7.85 0.29
C MET A 57 1.90 -6.71 -0.74
N HIS A 58 1.52 -5.52 -0.30
CA HIS A 58 1.65 -4.32 -1.14
C HIS A 58 3.12 -4.09 -1.54
N PRO A 59 3.41 -3.73 -2.78
CA PRO A 59 4.76 -3.38 -3.21
C PRO A 59 5.26 -2.08 -2.55
N ASP A 60 6.43 -1.64 -2.97
CA ASP A 60 7.12 -0.46 -2.46
C ASP A 60 7.36 -0.54 -0.95
N ILE A 61 8.31 -1.43 -0.60
CA ILE A 61 8.67 -1.75 0.77
C ILE A 61 9.80 -0.86 1.23
N HIS A 62 9.55 -0.07 2.27
CA HIS A 62 10.47 0.93 2.80
C HIS A 62 11.38 0.39 3.88
N ASP A 63 10.85 -0.43 4.77
CA ASP A 63 11.60 -0.97 5.90
C ASP A 63 11.07 -2.32 6.37
N MET A 64 11.95 -3.09 6.98
CA MET A 64 11.64 -4.35 7.62
C MET A 64 12.37 -4.45 8.95
N VAL A 65 11.78 -5.13 9.91
CA VAL A 65 12.41 -5.40 11.21
C VAL A 65 12.03 -6.76 11.73
N PHE A 66 13.01 -7.51 12.22
CA PHE A 66 12.78 -8.74 12.98
C PHE A 66 12.37 -8.41 14.41
N ASP A 67 11.45 -9.19 14.97
CA ASP A 67 11.22 -9.17 16.41
C ASP A 67 12.45 -9.73 17.13
N ILE A 68 12.95 -8.99 18.12
CA ILE A 68 14.20 -9.34 18.81
C ILE A 68 14.08 -10.63 19.63
N ASN A 69 12.88 -10.97 20.09
CA ASN A 69 12.63 -12.17 20.89
C ASN A 69 12.32 -13.39 20.01
N ASN A 70 11.68 -13.16 18.87
CA ASN A 70 11.29 -14.23 17.95
C ASN A 70 11.49 -13.81 16.49
N SER A 71 12.59 -14.21 15.87
CA SER A 71 12.91 -13.86 14.49
C SER A 71 12.06 -14.55 13.41
N ASP A 72 11.10 -15.39 13.79
CA ASP A 72 10.04 -15.81 12.88
C ASP A 72 9.04 -14.69 12.58
N ILE A 73 9.01 -13.68 13.46
CA ILE A 73 8.17 -12.49 13.31
C ILE A 73 8.97 -11.40 12.61
N ILE A 74 8.43 -10.90 11.49
CA ILE A 74 8.97 -9.76 10.76
C ILE A 74 7.85 -8.76 10.56
N TYR A 75 8.10 -7.49 10.84
CA TYR A 75 7.23 -6.38 10.50
C TYR A 75 7.76 -5.70 9.25
N VAL A 76 6.85 -5.29 8.36
CA VAL A 76 7.17 -4.72 7.06
C VAL A 76 6.35 -3.46 6.83
N GLY A 77 7.02 -2.34 6.59
CA GLY A 77 6.39 -1.06 6.20
C GLY A 77 6.37 -0.91 4.68
N THR A 78 5.18 -0.68 4.13
CA THR A 78 4.94 -0.52 2.69
C THR A 78 4.08 0.70 2.41
N ASP A 79 3.94 1.11 1.15
CA ASP A 79 2.99 2.15 0.75
C ASP A 79 1.52 1.75 1.01
N GLY A 80 1.23 0.46 1.10
CA GLY A 80 -0.09 -0.07 1.45
C GLY A 80 -0.35 -0.26 2.94
N GLY A 81 0.62 0.10 3.81
CA GLY A 81 0.51 -0.02 5.26
C GLY A 81 1.52 -0.98 5.87
N VAL A 82 1.26 -1.40 7.10
CA VAL A 82 2.14 -2.31 7.83
C VAL A 82 1.66 -3.75 7.67
N TYR A 83 2.58 -4.61 7.31
CA TYR A 83 2.39 -6.06 7.29
C TYR A 83 3.21 -6.73 8.38
N ARG A 84 2.83 -7.93 8.75
CA ARG A 84 3.62 -8.81 9.62
C ARG A 84 3.56 -10.25 9.16
N THR A 85 4.54 -11.02 9.57
CA THR A 85 4.56 -12.48 9.42
C THR A 85 4.85 -13.12 10.77
N TRP A 86 4.42 -14.37 10.94
CA TRP A 86 4.69 -15.20 12.11
C TRP A 86 5.58 -16.41 11.77
N ASN A 87 5.98 -16.55 10.50
CA ASN A 87 6.62 -17.71 9.93
C ASN A 87 7.71 -17.36 8.90
N LYS A 88 8.53 -16.35 9.22
CA LYS A 88 9.64 -15.86 8.37
C LYS A 88 9.23 -15.56 6.93
N GLY A 89 8.06 -14.94 6.75
CA GLY A 89 7.62 -14.44 5.45
C GLY A 89 6.94 -15.47 4.54
N VAL A 90 6.64 -16.69 5.03
CA VAL A 90 5.86 -17.67 4.25
C VAL A 90 4.43 -17.13 4.00
N THR A 91 3.85 -16.52 5.02
CA THR A 91 2.57 -15.80 4.91
C THR A 91 2.70 -14.41 5.50
N MET A 92 2.03 -13.44 4.87
CA MET A 92 2.00 -12.04 5.31
C MET A 92 0.56 -11.65 5.68
N GLU A 93 0.40 -10.90 6.76
CA GLU A 93 -0.87 -10.35 7.22
C GLU A 93 -0.78 -8.83 7.26
N ILE A 94 -1.77 -8.15 6.72
CA ILE A 94 -1.89 -6.69 6.89
C ILE A 94 -2.36 -6.36 8.31
N VAL A 95 -1.79 -5.32 8.91
CA VAL A 95 -2.21 -4.80 10.22
C VAL A 95 -3.37 -3.82 10.00
N GLU A 96 -4.60 -4.32 10.01
CA GLU A 96 -5.81 -3.55 9.65
C GLU A 96 -6.28 -2.54 10.71
N ASN A 97 -5.74 -2.58 11.93
CA ASN A 97 -6.16 -1.73 13.04
C ASN A 97 -5.37 -0.43 13.20
N LEU A 98 -4.58 -0.07 12.20
CA LEU A 98 -3.88 1.21 12.16
C LEU A 98 -4.74 2.21 11.37
N PRO A 99 -5.31 3.25 12.01
CA PRO A 99 -6.17 4.22 11.34
C PRO A 99 -5.33 5.31 10.64
N LEU A 100 -4.46 4.91 9.73
CA LEU A 100 -3.53 5.79 9.03
C LEU A 100 -3.74 5.66 7.52
N SER A 101 -3.81 6.82 6.84
CA SER A 101 -3.87 6.90 5.38
C SER A 101 -3.30 8.22 4.90
N GLN A 102 -2.65 8.21 3.75
CA GLN A 102 -2.10 9.41 3.13
C GLN A 102 -3.02 9.90 2.02
N PHE A 103 -3.83 10.92 2.33
CA PHE A 103 -4.69 11.57 1.36
C PHE A 103 -3.95 12.66 0.58
N TYR A 104 -4.08 12.68 -0.75
CA TYR A 104 -3.68 13.83 -1.57
C TYR A 104 -4.69 14.98 -1.45
N HIS A 105 -5.97 14.67 -1.50
CA HIS A 105 -7.07 15.64 -1.40
C HIS A 105 -8.24 15.04 -0.65
N ILE A 106 -8.98 15.91 0.04
CA ILE A 106 -10.19 15.54 0.77
C ILE A 106 -11.33 16.48 0.33
N SER A 107 -12.52 15.93 0.19
CA SER A 107 -13.78 16.68 0.08
C SER A 107 -14.86 16.06 0.98
N VAL A 108 -15.92 16.80 1.22
CA VAL A 108 -17.08 16.36 2.00
C VAL A 108 -18.37 16.69 1.24
N ASP A 109 -19.46 16.00 1.58
CA ASP A 109 -20.81 16.36 1.14
C ASP A 109 -21.60 17.16 2.19
N ASN A 110 -22.87 17.39 1.95
CA ASN A 110 -23.77 18.13 2.84
C ASN A 110 -24.77 17.22 3.58
N GLU A 111 -24.51 15.91 3.62
CA GLU A 111 -25.33 14.97 4.37
C GLU A 111 -25.11 15.14 5.90
N GLU A 112 -26.02 14.61 6.71
CA GLU A 112 -25.91 14.63 8.18
C GLU A 112 -26.12 13.20 8.74
N PRO A 113 -25.07 12.54 9.23
CA PRO A 113 -23.65 12.95 9.22
C PRO A 113 -23.07 13.02 7.78
N TYR A 114 -22.15 13.95 7.57
CA TYR A 114 -21.50 14.09 6.26
C TYR A 114 -20.58 12.91 5.93
N ASN A 115 -20.33 12.69 4.66
CA ASN A 115 -19.33 11.74 4.21
C ASN A 115 -18.04 12.45 3.81
N ILE A 116 -16.95 11.70 3.93
CA ILE A 116 -15.59 12.11 3.56
C ILE A 116 -15.22 11.38 2.28
N TYR A 117 -14.66 12.11 1.33
CA TYR A 117 -14.21 11.61 0.02
C TYR A 117 -12.74 11.95 -0.16
N GLY A 118 -11.93 11.03 -0.66
CA GLY A 118 -10.54 11.34 -0.90
C GLY A 118 -9.80 10.30 -1.73
N GLY A 119 -8.75 10.75 -2.40
CA GLY A 119 -7.79 9.94 -3.10
C GLY A 119 -6.52 9.76 -2.28
N LEU A 120 -5.99 8.56 -2.28
CA LEU A 120 -4.84 8.13 -1.51
C LEU A 120 -3.66 7.86 -2.43
N GLN A 121 -2.47 8.17 -1.97
CA GLN A 121 -1.26 7.74 -2.65
C GLN A 121 -1.21 6.21 -2.70
N ASP A 122 -1.00 5.65 -3.90
CA ASP A 122 -0.88 4.21 -4.20
C ASP A 122 -2.08 3.33 -3.80
N ASN A 123 -3.11 3.89 -3.16
CA ASN A 123 -4.20 3.15 -2.54
C ASN A 123 -5.59 3.52 -3.06
N GLY A 124 -5.68 4.08 -4.26
CA GLY A 124 -6.96 4.38 -4.92
C GLY A 124 -7.72 5.55 -4.32
N SER A 125 -9.01 5.59 -4.60
CA SER A 125 -9.93 6.62 -4.13
C SER A 125 -11.07 6.00 -3.34
N TRP A 126 -11.47 6.65 -2.26
CA TRP A 126 -12.42 6.11 -1.29
C TRP A 126 -13.42 7.16 -0.80
N TYR A 127 -14.55 6.70 -0.28
CA TYR A 127 -15.44 7.50 0.53
C TYR A 127 -15.99 6.72 1.71
N GLY A 128 -16.32 7.42 2.78
CA GLY A 128 -16.89 6.84 3.98
C GLY A 128 -17.54 7.88 4.88
N PRO A 129 -18.33 7.44 5.88
CA PRO A 129 -19.04 8.35 6.78
C PRO A 129 -18.08 9.05 7.74
N SER A 130 -18.43 10.27 8.17
CA SER A 130 -17.71 10.97 9.23
C SER A 130 -18.07 10.46 10.63
N PHE A 131 -19.19 9.75 10.76
CA PHE A 131 -19.67 9.21 12.01
C PHE A 131 -20.45 7.90 11.82
N SER A 132 -20.29 6.99 12.78
CA SER A 132 -21.12 5.77 12.92
C SER A 132 -21.31 5.48 14.39
N SER A 133 -22.51 5.07 14.79
CA SER A 133 -22.86 4.79 16.21
C SER A 133 -22.04 3.68 16.84
N GLY A 134 -21.48 2.77 16.03
CA GLY A 134 -20.57 1.69 16.45
C GLY A 134 -19.09 2.02 16.30
N GLY A 135 -18.74 3.25 15.93
CA GLY A 135 -17.41 3.65 15.48
C GLY A 135 -17.21 3.35 14.00
N ILE A 136 -16.26 4.03 13.37
CA ILE A 136 -15.90 3.85 11.96
C ILE A 136 -14.87 2.73 11.84
N SER A 137 -15.06 1.84 10.90
CA SER A 137 -14.18 0.73 10.58
C SER A 137 -13.80 0.73 9.09
N ALA A 138 -12.84 -0.08 8.69
CA ALA A 138 -12.47 -0.25 7.29
C ALA A 138 -13.65 -0.66 6.38
N LYS A 139 -14.64 -1.38 6.91
CA LYS A 139 -15.84 -1.82 6.17
C LYS A 139 -16.79 -0.68 5.78
N ASP A 140 -16.70 0.45 6.47
CA ASP A 140 -17.53 1.63 6.20
C ASP A 140 -17.00 2.45 5.03
N TRP A 141 -15.75 2.22 4.64
CA TRP A 141 -15.12 2.87 3.50
C TRP A 141 -15.36 2.07 2.22
N LYS A 142 -15.72 2.75 1.14
CA LYS A 142 -16.03 2.17 -0.16
C LYS A 142 -15.08 2.70 -1.23
N PRO A 143 -14.48 1.82 -2.05
CA PRO A 143 -13.60 2.23 -3.13
C PRO A 143 -14.40 2.86 -4.28
N VAL A 144 -13.86 3.94 -4.86
CA VAL A 144 -14.44 4.65 -6.02
C VAL A 144 -13.38 5.04 -7.06
N GLY A 145 -12.20 4.45 -7.00
CA GLY A 145 -11.12 4.65 -7.95
C GLY A 145 -9.92 3.77 -7.63
N GLN A 146 -8.98 3.71 -8.56
CA GLN A 146 -7.77 2.89 -8.49
C GLN A 146 -6.51 3.76 -8.71
N GLY A 147 -5.32 3.15 -8.59
CA GLY A 147 -4.03 3.82 -8.78
C GLY A 147 -3.74 4.85 -7.68
N ASP A 148 -2.95 5.85 -7.98
CA ASP A 148 -2.83 7.05 -7.16
C ASP A 148 -4.13 7.83 -7.26
N GLY A 149 -5.00 7.68 -6.28
CA GLY A 149 -6.25 8.43 -6.21
C GLY A 149 -5.99 9.92 -5.94
N PHE A 150 -6.69 10.79 -6.65
CA PHE A 150 -6.48 12.23 -6.49
C PHE A 150 -7.72 12.91 -5.94
N ARG A 151 -8.53 13.51 -6.79
CA ARG A 151 -9.75 14.19 -6.36
C ARG A 151 -10.93 13.24 -6.40
N VAL A 152 -11.74 13.30 -5.35
CA VAL A 152 -13.02 12.61 -5.28
C VAL A 152 -14.07 13.63 -4.90
N LEU A 153 -15.10 13.77 -5.73
CA LEU A 153 -16.11 14.82 -5.58
C LEU A 153 -17.51 14.19 -5.63
N ARG A 154 -18.36 14.59 -4.71
CA ARG A 154 -19.78 14.24 -4.70
C ARG A 154 -20.57 15.26 -5.53
N HIS A 155 -21.52 14.79 -6.35
CA HIS A 155 -22.48 15.68 -7.02
C HIS A 155 -23.38 16.34 -5.96
N PRO A 156 -23.61 17.65 -6.04
CA PRO A 156 -24.27 18.40 -4.95
C PRO A 156 -25.71 17.96 -4.65
N THR A 157 -26.43 17.36 -5.62
CA THR A 157 -27.85 17.02 -5.48
C THR A 157 -28.20 15.58 -5.91
N LYS A 158 -27.23 14.82 -6.43
CA LYS A 158 -27.45 13.43 -6.91
C LYS A 158 -26.48 12.48 -6.21
N ASN A 159 -26.88 11.23 -6.07
CA ASN A 159 -25.99 10.20 -5.51
C ASN A 159 -24.97 9.71 -6.54
N ILE A 160 -24.14 10.65 -7.02
CA ILE A 160 -23.10 10.45 -8.02
C ILE A 160 -21.78 10.93 -7.46
N ILE A 161 -20.75 10.11 -7.61
CA ILE A 161 -19.38 10.41 -7.21
C ILE A 161 -18.51 10.46 -8.47
N TYR A 162 -17.63 11.44 -8.53
CA TYR A 162 -16.59 11.57 -9.54
C TYR A 162 -15.26 11.36 -8.86
N SER A 163 -14.40 10.53 -9.45
CA SER A 163 -13.04 10.31 -8.99
C SER A 163 -12.06 10.33 -10.15
N GLU A 164 -10.84 10.72 -9.87
CA GLU A 164 -9.73 10.69 -10.81
C GLU A 164 -8.51 10.03 -10.18
N MET A 165 -7.65 9.47 -11.02
CA MET A 165 -6.31 9.06 -10.65
C MET A 165 -5.28 10.06 -11.20
N GLN A 166 -4.01 9.89 -10.80
CA GLN A 166 -2.91 10.75 -11.24
C GLN A 166 -2.91 10.98 -12.75
N GLY A 167 -2.59 12.21 -13.15
CA GLY A 167 -2.54 12.59 -14.56
C GLY A 167 -3.87 12.53 -15.30
N ALA A 168 -4.98 12.32 -14.60
CA ALA A 168 -6.30 12.04 -15.18
C ALA A 168 -6.27 10.87 -16.19
N GLU A 169 -5.38 9.89 -15.99
CA GLU A 169 -5.29 8.68 -16.82
C GLU A 169 -6.62 7.92 -16.85
N ASN A 170 -7.37 7.98 -15.74
CA ASN A 170 -8.77 7.59 -15.68
C ASN A 170 -9.57 8.58 -14.84
N VAL A 171 -10.78 8.87 -15.31
CA VAL A 171 -11.79 9.64 -14.60
C VAL A 171 -13.08 8.83 -14.59
N TRP A 172 -13.60 8.55 -13.40
CA TRP A 172 -14.79 7.73 -13.24
C TRP A 172 -15.97 8.55 -12.76
N ARG A 173 -17.15 8.12 -13.18
CA ARG A 173 -18.45 8.53 -12.65
C ARG A 173 -19.14 7.31 -12.07
N TYR A 174 -19.36 7.34 -10.77
CA TYR A 174 -20.11 6.32 -10.03
C TYR A 174 -21.53 6.81 -9.77
N ASP A 175 -22.49 6.05 -10.23
CA ASP A 175 -23.89 6.20 -9.89
C ASP A 175 -24.17 5.22 -8.75
N VAL A 176 -24.24 5.73 -7.53
CA VAL A 176 -24.28 4.91 -6.31
C VAL A 176 -25.62 4.18 -6.21
N ASP A 177 -26.72 4.85 -6.60
CA ASP A 177 -28.06 4.27 -6.51
C ASP A 177 -28.27 3.09 -7.47
N ASN A 178 -27.64 3.17 -8.64
CA ASN A 178 -27.75 2.15 -9.69
C ASN A 178 -26.57 1.18 -9.69
N ASN A 179 -25.61 1.35 -8.80
CA ASN A 179 -24.34 0.60 -8.76
C ASN A 179 -23.66 0.56 -10.14
N LEU A 180 -23.61 1.71 -10.82
CA LEU A 180 -23.10 1.82 -12.19
C LEU A 180 -21.86 2.71 -12.23
N VAL A 181 -20.79 2.16 -12.82
CA VAL A 181 -19.52 2.86 -13.03
C VAL A 181 -19.32 3.12 -14.52
N LYS A 182 -18.91 4.34 -14.86
CA LYS A 182 -18.53 4.73 -16.23
C LYS A 182 -17.23 5.51 -16.21
N THR A 183 -16.32 5.19 -17.11
CA THR A 183 -15.19 6.04 -17.44
C THR A 183 -15.70 7.22 -18.27
N ILE A 184 -15.32 8.42 -17.88
CA ILE A 184 -15.76 9.67 -18.53
C ILE A 184 -14.58 10.54 -18.97
N GLN A 185 -13.38 10.00 -18.96
CA GLN A 185 -12.19 10.69 -19.43
C GLN A 185 -12.39 11.19 -20.86
N PRO A 186 -12.10 12.47 -21.16
CA PRO A 186 -12.13 12.97 -22.52
C PRO A 186 -11.06 12.25 -23.38
N LEU A 187 -11.48 11.70 -24.50
CA LEU A 187 -10.54 11.17 -25.47
C LEU A 187 -9.85 12.34 -26.17
N ALA A 188 -8.53 12.28 -26.32
CA ALA A 188 -7.81 13.25 -27.11
C ALA A 188 -8.34 13.19 -28.57
N VAL A 189 -8.84 14.30 -29.04
CA VAL A 189 -9.17 14.44 -30.47
C VAL A 189 -7.85 14.50 -31.21
N LYS A 190 -7.57 13.49 -32.04
CA LYS A 190 -6.40 13.47 -32.92
C LYS A 190 -6.59 14.42 -34.08
#